data_8745e0522bb06f25b9c90cf8a8ae464f
#
_entry.id   8745e0522bb06f25b9c90cf8a8ae464f
#
_cell.length_a   1.000
_cell.length_b   1.000
_cell.length_c   1.000
_cell.angle_alpha   90.00
_cell.angle_beta   90.00
_cell.angle_gamma   90.00
#
_symmetry.space_group_name_H-M   'P 1'
#
loop_
_entity.id
_entity.type
_entity.pdbx_description
1 polymer ?
#
loop_
_entity_poly.entity_id
_entity_poly.type
_entity_poly.pdbx_seq_one_letter_code
_entity_poly.pdbx_strand_id
1 'polypeptide(L)'
;GLKRIGILGRGYGRKTKGFHWVSSGMEAIECGDEPLLLRKNLPDVPVAVCENRLKGLRRMKADHPELEWVVCDDAFQHRRLKPTISLLLLDASQPIAADSMLPAGRLRDLPERMHHADALVITRLDPSASLDEAASAHGIAKATALPLFASYMQPQPLLHWPSGAEAPNGDATLSPDRRERIMAVAGIARPERFMDRLTERFQVVRRECFPDHRAFTEKDYKRWRRIAEGDRLQAIITTEKDAMRIKPELTQGMNIRCEAIKAEWHDTAAFQSWLRTAIERCTK
;
A
#
# COMPACT_ATOMS: atom_id res chain seq x y z
N GLY A 1 15.62 -2.55 17.89
CA GLY A 1 14.44 -2.79 17.08
C GLY A 1 14.14 -4.28 16.95
N LEU A 2 12.93 -4.66 16.64
CA LEU A 2 12.53 -6.05 16.43
C LEU A 2 13.28 -6.61 15.22
N LYS A 3 14.19 -7.57 15.44
CA LYS A 3 15.03 -8.12 14.37
C LYS A 3 14.46 -9.39 13.71
N ARG A 4 13.41 -9.99 14.31
CA ARG A 4 12.87 -11.30 13.90
C ARG A 4 11.37 -11.19 13.62
N ILE A 5 11.05 -10.41 12.58
CA ILE A 5 9.68 -10.15 12.14
C ILE A 5 9.44 -10.86 10.81
N GLY A 6 8.25 -11.44 10.65
CA GLY A 6 7.72 -11.87 9.36
C GLY A 6 6.43 -11.14 9.00
N ILE A 7 6.01 -11.21 7.76
CA ILE A 7 4.75 -10.64 7.27
C ILE A 7 3.89 -11.73 6.66
N LEU A 8 2.59 -11.74 6.99
CA LEU A 8 1.61 -12.69 6.46
C LEU A 8 0.42 -11.95 5.87
N GLY A 9 0.34 -11.93 4.54
CA GLY A 9 -0.78 -11.40 3.79
C GLY A 9 -1.80 -12.45 3.35
N ARG A 10 -2.92 -12.02 2.76
CA ARG A 10 -3.88 -12.92 2.12
C ARG A 10 -3.43 -13.33 0.72
N GLY A 11 -2.71 -12.44 0.03
CA GLY A 11 -2.40 -12.58 -1.38
C GLY A 11 -3.64 -12.34 -2.23
N TYR A 12 -4.30 -11.19 -2.04
CA TYR A 12 -5.47 -10.83 -2.84
C TYR A 12 -5.12 -10.77 -4.33
N GLY A 13 -6.02 -11.23 -5.20
CA GLY A 13 -5.84 -11.22 -6.66
C GLY A 13 -4.92 -12.32 -7.22
N ARG A 14 -4.22 -13.09 -6.39
CA ARG A 14 -3.38 -14.21 -6.85
C ARG A 14 -4.22 -15.39 -7.37
N LYS A 15 -3.63 -16.20 -8.26
CA LYS A 15 -4.23 -17.44 -8.76
C LYS A 15 -3.85 -18.68 -7.95
N THR A 16 -2.73 -18.64 -7.25
CA THR A 16 -2.28 -19.73 -6.37
C THR A 16 -3.16 -19.83 -5.12
N LYS A 17 -3.16 -20.98 -4.46
CA LYS A 17 -3.91 -21.23 -3.21
C LYS A 17 -3.00 -21.80 -2.14
N GLY A 18 -3.41 -21.63 -0.88
CA GLY A 18 -2.68 -22.14 0.27
C GLY A 18 -1.50 -21.26 0.66
N PHE A 19 -0.54 -21.84 1.34
CA PHE A 19 0.63 -21.13 1.83
C PHE A 19 1.72 -21.04 0.77
N HIS A 20 2.27 -19.85 0.57
CA HIS A 20 3.44 -19.62 -0.26
C HIS A 20 4.35 -18.58 0.40
N TRP A 21 5.66 -18.83 0.41
CA TRP A 21 6.66 -17.80 0.63
C TRP A 21 6.74 -16.90 -0.60
N VAL A 22 6.84 -15.60 -0.38
CA VAL A 22 6.99 -14.63 -1.47
C VAL A 22 8.47 -14.41 -1.75
N SER A 23 8.91 -14.73 -2.96
CA SER A 23 10.26 -14.43 -3.43
C SER A 23 10.26 -13.26 -4.42
N SER A 24 11.41 -12.60 -4.58
CA SER A 24 11.55 -11.47 -5.51
C SER A 24 11.41 -11.84 -6.99
N GLY A 25 11.54 -13.14 -7.32
CA GLY A 25 11.37 -13.65 -8.69
C GLY A 25 9.94 -14.06 -9.04
N MET A 26 8.98 -13.97 -8.09
CA MET A 26 7.58 -14.29 -8.37
C MET A 26 6.90 -13.16 -9.14
N GLU A 27 5.86 -13.52 -9.89
CA GLU A 27 4.94 -12.55 -10.49
C GLU A 27 3.79 -12.22 -9.53
N ALA A 28 3.18 -11.03 -9.69
CA ALA A 28 2.02 -10.61 -8.88
C ALA A 28 0.83 -11.59 -8.99
N ILE A 29 0.69 -12.31 -10.11
CA ILE A 29 -0.36 -13.32 -10.29
C ILE A 29 -0.18 -14.56 -9.40
N GLU A 30 1.03 -14.79 -8.87
CA GLU A 30 1.36 -15.93 -8.02
C GLU A 30 1.19 -15.62 -6.54
N CYS A 31 1.48 -14.38 -6.11
CA CYS A 31 1.48 -14.01 -4.69
C CYS A 31 0.62 -12.78 -4.34
N GLY A 32 0.18 -12.02 -5.33
CA GLY A 32 -0.46 -10.70 -5.17
C GLY A 32 0.54 -9.55 -5.32
N ASP A 33 0.09 -8.42 -5.81
CA ASP A 33 0.93 -7.23 -6.02
C ASP A 33 1.42 -6.61 -4.70
N GLU A 34 0.58 -6.52 -3.67
CA GLU A 34 0.96 -5.97 -2.37
C GLU A 34 2.01 -6.82 -1.62
N PRO A 35 1.87 -8.16 -1.49
CA PRO A 35 2.93 -8.99 -0.91
C PRO A 35 4.24 -8.95 -1.70
N LEU A 36 4.17 -8.87 -3.03
CA LEU A 36 5.36 -8.74 -3.88
C LEU A 36 6.07 -7.40 -3.64
N LEU A 37 5.30 -6.31 -3.54
CA LEU A 37 5.81 -4.98 -3.20
C LEU A 37 6.48 -4.97 -1.82
N LEU A 38 5.83 -5.57 -0.80
CA LEU A 38 6.41 -5.70 0.53
C LEU A 38 7.73 -6.48 0.49
N ARG A 39 7.80 -7.59 -0.25
CA ARG A 39 9.03 -8.37 -0.41
C ARG A 39 10.15 -7.60 -1.09
N LYS A 40 9.81 -6.76 -2.07
CA LYS A 40 10.77 -5.91 -2.77
C LYS A 40 11.34 -4.82 -1.86
N ASN A 41 10.47 -4.16 -1.10
CA ASN A 41 10.85 -3.03 -0.24
C ASN A 41 11.47 -3.46 1.09
N LEU A 42 11.27 -4.72 1.50
CA LEU A 42 11.77 -5.30 2.76
C LEU A 42 12.51 -6.62 2.47
N PRO A 43 13.67 -6.58 1.79
CA PRO A 43 14.36 -7.78 1.33
C PRO A 43 14.84 -8.72 2.45
N ASP A 44 15.02 -8.21 3.66
CA ASP A 44 15.47 -8.99 4.83
C ASP A 44 14.29 -9.55 5.66
N VAL A 45 13.04 -9.19 5.32
CA VAL A 45 11.85 -9.63 6.05
C VAL A 45 11.17 -10.76 5.27
N PRO A 46 10.99 -11.95 5.86
CA PRO A 46 10.25 -13.02 5.22
C PRO A 46 8.76 -12.63 5.07
N VAL A 47 8.27 -12.67 3.84
CA VAL A 47 6.88 -12.39 3.47
C VAL A 47 6.23 -13.67 3.00
N ALA A 48 5.04 -13.97 3.52
CA ALA A 48 4.26 -15.12 3.10
C ALA A 48 2.80 -14.74 2.81
N VAL A 49 2.12 -15.56 2.04
CA VAL A 49 0.69 -15.42 1.76
C VAL A 49 -0.05 -16.71 2.10
N CYS A 50 -1.24 -16.59 2.70
CA CYS A 50 -2.12 -17.69 2.99
C CYS A 50 -3.53 -17.18 3.31
N GLU A 51 -4.58 -17.73 2.70
CA GLU A 51 -5.97 -17.33 3.00
C GLU A 51 -6.35 -17.68 4.44
N ASN A 52 -5.89 -18.83 4.92
CA ASN A 52 -6.06 -19.24 6.30
C ASN A 52 -4.88 -18.77 7.15
N ARG A 53 -5.04 -17.64 7.83
CA ARG A 53 -3.97 -17.03 8.64
C ARG A 53 -3.37 -17.97 9.69
N LEU A 54 -4.21 -18.80 10.34
CA LEU A 54 -3.72 -19.76 11.35
C LEU A 54 -2.83 -20.84 10.74
N LYS A 55 -3.20 -21.37 9.55
CA LYS A 55 -2.32 -22.30 8.83
C LYS A 55 -1.04 -21.61 8.40
N GLY A 56 -1.14 -20.38 7.91
CA GLY A 56 0.01 -19.56 7.51
C GLY A 56 0.99 -19.35 8.68
N LEU A 57 0.49 -18.90 9.82
CA LEU A 57 1.32 -18.69 11.02
C LEU A 57 2.01 -19.96 11.51
N ARG A 58 1.30 -21.11 11.53
CA ARG A 58 1.92 -22.39 11.92
C ARG A 58 3.03 -22.78 10.96
N ARG A 59 2.85 -22.56 9.66
CA ARG A 59 3.86 -22.88 8.66
C ARG A 59 5.06 -21.93 8.78
N MET A 60 4.83 -20.62 8.94
CA MET A 60 5.90 -19.65 9.16
C MET A 60 6.73 -20.00 10.39
N LYS A 61 6.08 -20.39 11.51
CA LYS A 61 6.80 -20.78 12.74
C LYS A 61 7.57 -22.08 12.57
N ALA A 62 7.08 -23.01 11.76
CA ALA A 62 7.78 -24.26 11.47
C ALA A 62 9.02 -24.05 10.60
N ASP A 63 8.90 -23.23 9.55
CA ASP A 63 9.98 -22.94 8.60
C ASP A 63 11.01 -21.95 9.16
N HIS A 64 10.58 -21.00 10.03
CA HIS A 64 11.37 -19.94 10.64
C HIS A 64 11.11 -19.88 12.16
N PRO A 65 11.64 -20.85 12.93
CA PRO A 65 11.43 -20.92 14.39
C PRO A 65 11.97 -19.69 15.14
N GLU A 66 12.91 -18.96 14.54
CA GLU A 66 13.49 -17.73 15.08
C GLU A 66 12.54 -16.52 15.02
N LEU A 67 11.44 -16.56 14.25
CA LEU A 67 10.49 -15.47 14.20
C LEU A 67 9.80 -15.26 15.55
N GLU A 68 9.91 -14.05 16.05
CA GLU A 68 9.27 -13.61 17.31
C GLU A 68 7.89 -12.99 17.04
N TRP A 69 7.78 -12.26 15.94
CA TRP A 69 6.58 -11.52 15.57
C TRP A 69 6.19 -11.78 14.13
N VAL A 70 4.90 -11.82 13.89
CA VAL A 70 4.35 -11.84 12.52
C VAL A 70 3.30 -10.75 12.41
N VAL A 71 3.53 -9.81 11.48
CA VAL A 71 2.55 -8.80 11.11
C VAL A 71 1.56 -9.43 10.15
N CYS A 72 0.29 -9.51 10.54
CA CYS A 72 -0.79 -10.04 9.71
C CYS A 72 -1.52 -8.89 9.01
N ASP A 73 -1.37 -8.79 7.71
CA ASP A 73 -2.04 -7.79 6.91
C ASP A 73 -3.51 -8.17 6.62
N ASP A 74 -4.41 -7.17 6.69
CA ASP A 74 -5.87 -7.29 6.51
C ASP A 74 -6.46 -8.48 7.29
N ALA A 75 -6.15 -8.54 8.60
CA ALA A 75 -6.54 -9.68 9.43
C ALA A 75 -7.62 -9.36 10.48
N PHE A 76 -8.07 -8.11 10.59
CA PHE A 76 -9.01 -7.67 11.63
C PHE A 76 -10.33 -8.47 11.63
N GLN A 77 -10.87 -8.81 10.46
CA GLN A 77 -12.08 -9.62 10.33
C GLN A 77 -11.83 -11.15 10.44
N HIS A 78 -10.59 -11.60 10.68
CA HIS A 78 -10.28 -13.02 10.79
C HIS A 78 -10.60 -13.54 12.21
N ARG A 79 -11.87 -13.80 12.50
CA ARG A 79 -12.42 -14.14 13.85
C ARG A 79 -11.72 -15.27 14.59
N ARG A 80 -11.05 -16.19 13.88
CA ARG A 80 -10.30 -17.31 14.48
C ARG A 80 -8.88 -16.91 14.92
N LEU A 81 -8.40 -15.77 14.47
CA LEU A 81 -7.11 -15.24 14.87
C LEU A 81 -7.31 -14.35 16.11
N LYS A 82 -6.53 -14.62 17.15
CA LYS A 82 -6.45 -13.75 18.32
C LYS A 82 -5.08 -13.06 18.26
N PRO A 83 -5.00 -11.84 17.73
CA PRO A 83 -3.74 -11.11 17.66
C PRO A 83 -3.27 -10.72 19.06
N THR A 84 -1.98 -10.64 19.26
CA THR A 84 -1.36 -10.13 20.49
C THR A 84 -1.52 -8.62 20.60
N ILE A 85 -1.40 -7.93 19.46
CA ILE A 85 -1.64 -6.48 19.31
C ILE A 85 -2.45 -6.30 18.02
N SER A 86 -3.52 -5.51 18.10
CA SER A 86 -4.41 -5.22 16.97
C SER A 86 -4.49 -3.71 16.71
N LEU A 87 -4.07 -3.31 15.51
CA LEU A 87 -4.21 -1.94 15.00
C LEU A 87 -5.36 -1.90 14.01
N LEU A 88 -6.34 -1.04 14.22
CA LEU A 88 -7.40 -0.80 13.25
C LEU A 88 -7.10 0.49 12.48
N LEU A 89 -7.02 0.36 11.16
CA LEU A 89 -6.75 1.47 10.27
C LEU A 89 -8.05 2.01 9.69
N LEU A 90 -8.24 3.32 9.77
CA LEU A 90 -9.40 4.07 9.27
C LEU A 90 -8.92 5.07 8.22
N ASP A 91 -9.53 5.06 7.04
CA ASP A 91 -9.14 5.98 5.96
C ASP A 91 -9.82 7.34 6.14
N ALA A 92 -9.05 8.41 6.38
CA ALA A 92 -9.57 9.76 6.57
C ALA A 92 -10.51 10.22 5.44
N SER A 93 -10.31 9.72 4.21
CA SER A 93 -11.18 10.05 3.06
C SER A 93 -12.49 9.25 3.03
N GLN A 94 -12.68 8.31 3.95
CA GLN A 94 -13.88 7.44 4.01
C GLN A 94 -14.37 7.30 5.45
N PRO A 95 -14.96 8.36 6.01
CA PRO A 95 -15.56 8.29 7.34
C PRO A 95 -16.59 7.14 7.43
N ILE A 96 -16.52 6.38 8.51
CA ILE A 96 -17.40 5.19 8.69
C ILE A 96 -18.70 5.52 9.39
N ALA A 97 -18.81 6.65 10.10
CA ALA A 97 -20.02 7.00 10.87
C ALA A 97 -21.26 7.18 9.98
N ALA A 98 -21.07 7.61 8.73
CA ALA A 98 -22.15 7.80 7.76
C ALA A 98 -22.27 6.65 6.73
N ASP A 99 -21.47 5.57 6.90
CA ASP A 99 -21.46 4.45 5.98
C ASP A 99 -22.32 3.29 6.49
N SER A 100 -22.74 2.42 5.61
CA SER A 100 -23.59 1.27 5.89
C SER A 100 -22.85 -0.04 5.68
N MET A 101 -23.37 -1.10 6.28
CA MET A 101 -22.89 -2.46 6.04
C MET A 101 -23.13 -2.92 4.60
N LEU A 102 -22.25 -3.76 4.09
CA LEU A 102 -22.49 -4.46 2.82
C LEU A 102 -23.84 -5.21 2.82
N PRO A 103 -24.62 -5.19 1.73
CA PRO A 103 -24.32 -4.61 0.41
C PRO A 103 -24.73 -3.13 0.26
N ALA A 104 -25.40 -2.52 1.24
CA ALA A 104 -25.92 -1.15 1.16
C ALA A 104 -24.83 -0.07 1.26
N GLY A 105 -23.70 -0.39 1.84
CA GLY A 105 -22.51 0.46 1.98
C GLY A 105 -21.22 -0.36 1.84
N ARG A 106 -20.13 0.14 2.41
CA ARG A 106 -18.79 -0.44 2.26
C ARG A 106 -18.29 -1.18 3.49
N LEU A 107 -18.99 -1.06 4.63
CA LEU A 107 -18.53 -1.66 5.88
C LEU A 107 -18.61 -3.19 5.81
N ARG A 108 -17.50 -3.83 6.12
CA ARG A 108 -17.37 -5.30 6.20
C ARG A 108 -17.65 -5.85 7.60
N ASP A 109 -17.68 -4.97 8.60
CA ASP A 109 -17.95 -5.31 10.00
C ASP A 109 -18.62 -4.12 10.71
N LEU A 110 -19.21 -4.36 11.87
CA LEU A 110 -19.91 -3.35 12.67
C LEU A 110 -18.92 -2.31 13.23
N PRO A 111 -19.26 -1.00 13.23
CA PRO A 111 -18.42 0.05 13.81
C PRO A 111 -18.02 -0.21 15.28
N GLU A 112 -18.89 -0.82 16.07
CA GLU A 112 -18.65 -1.14 17.48
C GLU A 112 -17.45 -2.08 17.67
N ARG A 113 -17.08 -2.83 16.64
CA ARG A 113 -15.91 -3.70 16.70
C ARG A 113 -14.57 -2.96 16.79
N MET A 114 -14.56 -1.65 16.59
CA MET A 114 -13.39 -0.82 16.86
C MET A 114 -12.83 -1.03 18.27
N HIS A 115 -13.72 -1.31 19.25
CA HIS A 115 -13.32 -1.56 20.65
C HIS A 115 -12.50 -2.86 20.84
N HIS A 116 -12.38 -3.71 19.83
CA HIS A 116 -11.50 -4.89 19.86
C HIS A 116 -10.07 -4.58 19.40
N ALA A 117 -9.79 -3.37 18.94
CA ALA A 117 -8.46 -2.92 18.64
C ALA A 117 -7.72 -2.44 19.89
N ASP A 118 -6.39 -2.55 19.91
CA ASP A 118 -5.54 -1.97 20.95
C ASP A 118 -5.21 -0.51 20.67
N ALA A 119 -5.27 -0.10 19.40
CA ALA A 119 -5.20 1.29 18.97
C ALA A 119 -5.88 1.51 17.62
N LEU A 120 -6.27 2.74 17.38
CA LEU A 120 -6.83 3.23 16.12
C LEU A 120 -5.82 4.09 15.39
N VAL A 121 -5.77 3.97 14.06
CA VAL A 121 -4.90 4.78 13.21
C VAL A 121 -5.72 5.40 12.09
N ILE A 122 -5.86 6.72 12.07
CA ILE A 122 -6.44 7.43 10.94
C ILE A 122 -5.36 7.61 9.87
N THR A 123 -5.53 6.90 8.77
CA THR A 123 -4.58 6.90 7.66
C THR A 123 -4.95 7.94 6.60
N ARG A 124 -3.94 8.40 5.82
CA ARG A 124 -4.14 9.40 4.76
C ARG A 124 -4.72 10.73 5.23
N LEU A 125 -4.55 11.04 6.51
CA LEU A 125 -4.93 12.33 7.06
C LEU A 125 -3.92 13.38 6.59
N ASP A 126 -4.42 14.49 6.03
CA ASP A 126 -3.56 15.61 5.64
C ASP A 126 -2.74 16.11 6.84
N PRO A 127 -1.44 16.42 6.69
CA PRO A 127 -0.62 16.89 7.81
C PRO A 127 -1.15 18.14 8.52
N SER A 128 -1.90 18.97 7.82
CA SER A 128 -2.52 20.18 8.38
C SER A 128 -3.90 19.95 9.01
N ALA A 129 -4.50 18.76 8.80
CA ALA A 129 -5.85 18.45 9.27
C ALA A 129 -5.87 18.06 10.76
N SER A 130 -6.96 18.40 11.42
CA SER A 130 -7.20 18.06 12.82
C SER A 130 -7.48 16.56 12.99
N LEU A 131 -6.73 15.90 13.88
CA LEU A 131 -6.98 14.52 14.25
C LEU A 131 -8.33 14.35 14.95
N ASP A 132 -8.72 15.30 15.79
CA ASP A 132 -9.99 15.29 16.53
C ASP A 132 -11.19 15.38 15.59
N GLU A 133 -11.12 16.22 14.56
CA GLU A 133 -12.17 16.35 13.56
C GLU A 133 -12.30 15.07 12.74
N ALA A 134 -11.16 14.52 12.29
CA ALA A 134 -11.14 13.26 11.57
C ALA A 134 -11.69 12.10 12.42
N ALA A 135 -11.35 12.03 13.71
CA ALA A 135 -11.89 11.05 14.63
C ALA A 135 -13.41 11.18 14.79
N SER A 136 -13.89 12.41 14.95
CA SER A 136 -15.34 12.70 15.05
C SER A 136 -16.10 12.27 13.78
N ALA A 137 -15.51 12.48 12.60
CA ALA A 137 -16.08 12.02 11.34
C ALA A 137 -16.20 10.49 11.25
N HIS A 138 -15.35 9.75 11.95
CA HIS A 138 -15.44 8.29 12.11
C HIS A 138 -16.38 7.85 13.24
N GLY A 139 -17.01 8.78 13.96
CA GLY A 139 -17.85 8.47 15.12
C GLY A 139 -17.06 8.08 16.37
N ILE A 140 -15.76 8.38 16.40
CA ILE A 140 -14.91 8.13 17.56
C ILE A 140 -15.14 9.25 18.58
N ALA A 141 -15.68 8.87 19.75
CA ALA A 141 -15.91 9.83 20.82
C ALA A 141 -14.59 10.39 21.38
N LYS A 142 -14.56 11.68 21.76
CA LYS A 142 -13.39 12.32 22.41
C LYS A 142 -12.95 11.61 23.70
N ALA A 143 -13.88 10.90 24.36
CA ALA A 143 -13.62 10.15 25.59
C ALA A 143 -13.22 8.68 25.32
N THR A 144 -12.83 8.31 24.08
CA THR A 144 -12.38 6.95 23.83
C THR A 144 -11.13 6.63 24.65
N ALA A 145 -11.12 5.45 25.28
CA ALA A 145 -9.95 4.97 26.00
C ALA A 145 -8.87 4.39 25.06
N LEU A 146 -9.19 4.22 23.76
CA LEU A 146 -8.26 3.66 22.80
C LEU A 146 -7.24 4.72 22.36
N PRO A 147 -5.95 4.40 22.36
CA PRO A 147 -4.94 5.24 21.73
C PRO A 147 -5.28 5.52 20.27
N LEU A 148 -5.14 6.78 19.86
CA LEU A 148 -5.46 7.24 18.53
C LEU A 148 -4.24 7.91 17.90
N PHE A 149 -3.89 7.47 16.70
CA PHE A 149 -2.76 7.97 15.93
C PHE A 149 -3.21 8.38 14.53
N ALA A 150 -2.38 9.17 13.85
CA ALA A 150 -2.60 9.54 12.46
C ALA A 150 -1.35 9.32 11.61
N SER A 151 -1.59 8.99 10.34
CA SER A 151 -0.55 8.90 9.33
C SER A 151 -0.98 9.58 8.03
N TYR A 152 -0.02 10.11 7.29
CA TYR A 152 -0.22 10.66 5.97
C TYR A 152 0.65 9.92 4.96
N MET A 153 0.34 10.12 3.67
CA MET A 153 1.08 9.48 2.58
C MET A 153 1.97 10.52 1.93
N GLN A 154 3.28 10.30 2.00
CA GLN A 154 4.28 11.17 1.40
C GLN A 154 4.78 10.58 0.08
N PRO A 155 4.58 11.27 -1.06
CA PRO A 155 5.18 10.88 -2.32
C PRO A 155 6.71 10.88 -2.22
N GLN A 156 7.32 9.86 -2.80
CA GLN A 156 8.75 9.70 -2.89
C GLN A 156 9.25 10.10 -4.28
N PRO A 157 10.56 10.31 -4.48
CA PRO A 157 11.13 10.48 -5.81
C PRO A 157 10.71 9.35 -6.76
N LEU A 158 10.60 9.68 -8.04
CA LEU A 158 10.28 8.69 -9.06
C LEU A 158 11.44 7.70 -9.21
N LEU A 159 11.08 6.43 -9.36
CA LEU A 159 12.04 5.36 -9.59
C LEU A 159 11.92 4.84 -11.03
N HIS A 160 13.03 4.57 -11.69
CA HIS A 160 13.04 3.88 -12.98
C HIS A 160 12.59 2.43 -12.82
N TRP A 161 11.71 1.99 -13.67
CA TRP A 161 11.29 0.59 -13.72
C TRP A 161 12.01 -0.15 -14.87
N PRO A 162 12.55 -1.36 -14.67
CA PRO A 162 12.49 -2.16 -13.42
C PRO A 162 13.67 -1.95 -12.46
N SER A 163 14.65 -1.10 -12.79
CA SER A 163 15.92 -1.00 -12.03
C SER A 163 15.76 -0.54 -10.59
N GLY A 164 14.72 0.22 -10.27
CA GLY A 164 14.53 0.83 -8.96
C GLY A 164 15.47 2.03 -8.68
N ALA A 165 16.31 2.44 -9.64
CA ALA A 165 17.14 3.62 -9.51
C ALA A 165 16.28 4.90 -9.49
N GLU A 166 16.67 5.90 -8.70
CA GLU A 166 16.00 7.19 -8.71
C GLU A 166 16.01 7.79 -10.12
N ALA A 167 14.84 8.19 -10.58
CA ALA A 167 14.71 8.93 -11.83
C ALA A 167 14.95 10.41 -11.54
N PRO A 168 15.58 11.15 -12.44
CA PRO A 168 15.66 12.60 -12.31
C PRO A 168 14.26 13.14 -12.10
N ASN A 169 14.05 13.90 -11.04
CA ASN A 169 12.83 14.66 -10.88
C ASN A 169 12.79 15.68 -12.02
N GLY A 170 11.67 15.78 -12.73
CA GLY A 170 11.50 16.75 -13.81
C GLY A 170 11.80 18.21 -13.44
N ASP A 171 11.95 18.50 -12.16
CA ASP A 171 12.26 19.82 -11.63
C ASP A 171 13.76 20.20 -11.65
N ALA A 172 14.69 19.23 -11.83
CA ALA A 172 16.11 19.50 -11.65
C ALA A 172 16.84 19.99 -12.91
N THR A 173 16.25 19.85 -14.09
CA THR A 173 16.95 20.18 -15.36
C THR A 173 16.11 20.94 -16.38
N LEU A 174 14.86 21.27 -16.07
CA LEU A 174 14.01 21.96 -17.02
C LEU A 174 13.84 23.43 -16.64
N SER A 175 14.01 24.29 -17.62
CA SER A 175 13.51 25.67 -17.61
C SER A 175 12.10 25.68 -17.02
N PRO A 176 11.73 26.65 -16.17
CA PRO A 176 10.41 26.74 -15.54
C PRO A 176 9.22 26.57 -16.50
N ASP A 177 9.47 26.77 -17.80
CA ASP A 177 8.46 26.76 -18.86
C ASP A 177 8.27 25.39 -19.57
N ARG A 178 9.03 24.34 -19.23
CA ARG A 178 8.94 23.04 -19.93
C ARG A 178 8.74 21.89 -18.96
N ARG A 179 7.49 21.61 -18.61
CA ARG A 179 7.11 20.38 -17.92
C ARG A 179 7.27 19.16 -18.84
N GLU A 180 7.86 18.09 -18.34
CA GLU A 180 7.95 16.82 -19.08
C GLU A 180 6.55 16.34 -19.52
N ARG A 181 6.43 15.93 -20.79
CA ARG A 181 5.20 15.34 -21.36
C ARG A 181 5.16 13.87 -20.99
N ILE A 182 4.14 13.47 -20.27
CA ILE A 182 4.01 12.10 -19.76
C ILE A 182 2.66 11.46 -20.08
N MET A 183 2.64 10.14 -19.99
CA MET A 183 1.44 9.35 -19.82
C MET A 183 1.36 8.84 -18.38
N ALA A 184 0.24 9.07 -17.72
CA ALA A 184 -0.06 8.54 -16.40
C ALA A 184 -0.87 7.24 -16.54
N VAL A 185 -0.40 6.15 -15.91
CA VAL A 185 -1.05 4.84 -15.92
C VAL A 185 -1.35 4.42 -14.50
N ALA A 186 -2.60 4.07 -14.19
CA ALA A 186 -3.01 3.60 -12.88
C ALA A 186 -4.06 2.50 -12.96
N GLY A 187 -3.87 1.44 -12.19
CA GLY A 187 -4.82 0.34 -11.97
C GLY A 187 -5.01 0.10 -10.47
N ILE A 188 -5.24 1.18 -9.73
CA ILE A 188 -5.53 1.20 -8.29
C ILE A 188 -6.98 1.65 -8.06
N ALA A 189 -7.54 1.33 -6.91
CA ALA A 189 -8.94 1.60 -6.57
C ALA A 189 -9.33 3.09 -6.66
N ARG A 190 -8.40 4.00 -6.42
CA ARG A 190 -8.62 5.46 -6.45
C ARG A 190 -7.44 6.17 -7.08
N PRO A 191 -7.44 6.29 -8.41
CA PRO A 191 -6.34 6.88 -9.16
C PRO A 191 -6.30 8.43 -9.09
N GLU A 192 -7.37 9.09 -8.63
CA GLU A 192 -7.54 10.54 -8.72
C GLU A 192 -6.39 11.29 -8.06
N ARG A 193 -6.06 10.97 -6.81
CA ARG A 193 -4.97 11.61 -6.08
C ARG A 193 -3.60 11.44 -6.75
N PHE A 194 -3.37 10.28 -7.36
CA PHE A 194 -2.15 10.03 -8.14
C PHE A 194 -2.12 10.89 -9.41
N MET A 195 -3.26 10.95 -10.13
CA MET A 195 -3.39 11.75 -11.34
C MET A 195 -3.23 13.25 -11.06
N ASP A 196 -3.80 13.75 -9.96
CA ASP A 196 -3.71 15.16 -9.56
C ASP A 196 -2.26 15.54 -9.25
N ARG A 197 -1.55 14.77 -8.42
CA ARG A 197 -0.13 15.01 -8.13
C ARG A 197 0.75 15.04 -9.38
N LEU A 198 0.50 14.14 -10.34
CA LEU A 198 1.25 14.15 -11.59
C LEU A 198 0.91 15.38 -12.44
N THR A 199 -0.33 15.84 -12.42
CA THR A 199 -0.75 17.04 -13.16
C THR A 199 -0.13 18.34 -12.62
N GLU A 200 0.13 18.38 -11.30
CA GLU A 200 0.84 19.51 -10.69
C GLU A 200 2.31 19.61 -11.12
N ARG A 201 2.95 18.46 -11.37
CA ARG A 201 4.39 18.34 -11.64
C ARG A 201 4.75 18.22 -13.12
N PHE A 202 3.88 17.63 -13.93
CA PHE A 202 4.13 17.23 -15.31
C PHE A 202 3.03 17.71 -16.26
N GLN A 203 3.34 17.75 -17.56
CA GLN A 203 2.31 17.87 -18.59
C GLN A 203 1.75 16.46 -18.87
N VAL A 204 0.64 16.11 -18.21
CA VAL A 204 -0.04 14.83 -18.42
C VAL A 204 -0.79 14.85 -19.74
N VAL A 205 -0.21 14.27 -20.78
CA VAL A 205 -0.78 14.22 -22.15
C VAL A 205 -1.85 13.13 -22.27
N ARG A 206 -1.64 12.00 -21.58
CA ARG A 206 -2.57 10.86 -21.58
C ARG A 206 -2.75 10.33 -20.17
N ARG A 207 -3.99 9.94 -19.88
CA ARG A 207 -4.37 9.25 -18.63
C ARG A 207 -4.97 7.90 -18.99
N GLU A 208 -4.45 6.82 -18.42
CA GLU A 208 -4.90 5.46 -18.60
C GLU A 208 -5.28 4.89 -17.23
N CYS A 209 -6.58 4.79 -16.96
CA CYS A 209 -7.08 4.21 -15.72
C CYS A 209 -7.63 2.81 -15.99
N PHE A 210 -7.22 1.86 -15.17
CA PHE A 210 -7.65 0.46 -15.25
C PHE A 210 -8.35 0.05 -13.94
N PRO A 211 -9.18 -0.99 -13.96
CA PRO A 211 -9.71 -1.58 -12.73
C PRO A 211 -8.57 -2.01 -11.79
N ASP A 212 -8.83 -1.90 -10.47
CA ASP A 212 -7.85 -2.30 -9.45
C ASP A 212 -7.44 -3.77 -9.64
N HIS A 213 -6.15 -4.04 -9.42
CA HIS A 213 -5.52 -5.37 -9.59
C HIS A 213 -5.59 -5.97 -11.01
N ARG A 214 -6.02 -5.23 -12.03
CA ARG A 214 -6.04 -5.74 -13.40
C ARG A 214 -4.63 -6.01 -13.92
N ALA A 215 -4.38 -7.21 -14.44
CA ALA A 215 -3.13 -7.51 -15.13
C ALA A 215 -3.04 -6.76 -16.47
N PHE A 216 -1.88 -6.20 -16.77
CA PHE A 216 -1.61 -5.56 -18.05
C PHE A 216 -1.35 -6.62 -19.13
N THR A 217 -1.91 -6.40 -20.31
CA THR A 217 -1.83 -7.32 -21.44
C THR A 217 -0.83 -6.82 -22.50
N GLU A 218 -0.39 -7.70 -23.41
CA GLU A 218 0.45 -7.28 -24.53
C GLU A 218 -0.16 -6.16 -25.39
N LYS A 219 -1.52 -6.13 -25.49
CA LYS A 219 -2.23 -5.05 -26.19
C LYS A 219 -2.02 -3.70 -25.50
N ASP A 220 -2.00 -3.69 -24.15
CA ASP A 220 -1.75 -2.48 -23.38
C ASP A 220 -0.34 -1.96 -23.63
N TYR A 221 0.69 -2.81 -23.57
CA TYR A 221 2.08 -2.43 -23.84
C TYR A 221 2.29 -1.92 -25.27
N LYS A 222 1.70 -2.58 -26.27
CA LYS A 222 1.74 -2.13 -27.67
C LYS A 222 1.08 -0.75 -27.83
N ARG A 223 -0.03 -0.52 -27.12
CA ARG A 223 -0.73 0.76 -27.11
C ARG A 223 0.09 1.84 -26.45
N TRP A 224 0.68 1.56 -25.28
CA TRP A 224 1.53 2.51 -24.56
C TRP A 224 2.74 2.94 -25.39
N ARG A 225 3.41 2.01 -26.04
CA ARG A 225 4.55 2.29 -26.94
C ARG A 225 4.14 3.23 -28.06
N ARG A 226 3.06 2.90 -28.76
CA ARG A 226 2.54 3.74 -29.86
C ARG A 226 2.19 5.15 -29.42
N ILE A 227 1.56 5.30 -28.23
CA ILE A 227 1.23 6.61 -27.64
C ILE A 227 2.51 7.36 -27.28
N ALA A 228 3.45 6.70 -26.60
CA ALA A 228 4.70 7.33 -26.18
C ALA A 228 5.51 7.87 -27.37
N GLU A 229 5.59 7.12 -28.45
CA GLU A 229 6.26 7.53 -29.69
C GLU A 229 5.48 8.64 -30.42
N GLY A 230 4.16 8.44 -30.64
CA GLY A 230 3.32 9.37 -31.40
C GLY A 230 3.16 10.73 -30.72
N ASP A 231 2.97 10.75 -29.41
CA ASP A 231 2.83 11.96 -28.62
C ASP A 231 4.19 12.52 -28.12
N ARG A 232 5.32 11.89 -28.48
CA ARG A 232 6.69 12.25 -28.07
C ARG A 232 6.80 12.41 -26.54
N LEU A 233 6.36 11.39 -25.80
CA LEU A 233 6.38 11.41 -24.34
C LEU A 233 7.79 11.14 -23.82
N GLN A 234 8.19 11.83 -22.75
CA GLN A 234 9.46 11.60 -22.08
C GLN A 234 9.38 10.40 -21.13
N ALA A 235 8.22 10.13 -20.56
CA ALA A 235 8.03 8.98 -19.68
C ALA A 235 6.58 8.49 -19.62
N ILE A 236 6.42 7.24 -19.19
CA ILE A 236 5.17 6.66 -18.69
C ILE A 236 5.33 6.55 -17.18
N ILE A 237 4.44 7.18 -16.41
CA ILE A 237 4.51 7.15 -14.95
C ILE A 237 3.34 6.31 -14.41
N THR A 238 3.66 5.39 -13.50
CA THR A 238 2.69 4.53 -12.83
C THR A 238 2.90 4.51 -11.32
N THR A 239 2.02 3.85 -10.58
CA THR A 239 2.23 3.64 -9.14
C THR A 239 3.21 2.49 -8.90
N GLU A 240 3.89 2.49 -7.75
CA GLU A 240 4.79 1.39 -7.37
C GLU A 240 4.02 0.05 -7.26
N LYS A 241 2.76 0.07 -6.79
CA LYS A 241 1.87 -1.10 -6.74
C LYS A 241 1.58 -1.64 -8.15
N ASP A 242 1.25 -0.76 -9.10
CA ASP A 242 0.98 -1.15 -10.49
C ASP A 242 2.24 -1.69 -11.17
N ALA A 243 3.40 -1.11 -10.86
CA ALA A 243 4.68 -1.56 -11.37
C ALA A 243 4.97 -3.04 -11.07
N MET A 244 4.47 -3.59 -9.95
CA MET A 244 4.60 -5.02 -9.63
C MET A 244 3.90 -5.94 -10.65
N ARG A 245 2.97 -5.41 -11.45
CA ARG A 245 2.23 -6.14 -12.51
C ARG A 245 2.77 -5.87 -13.90
N ILE A 246 3.73 -4.97 -14.04
CA ILE A 246 4.37 -4.64 -15.32
C ILE A 246 5.46 -5.69 -15.62
N LYS A 247 5.41 -6.27 -16.81
CA LYS A 247 6.37 -7.24 -17.29
C LYS A 247 7.57 -6.53 -17.93
N PRO A 248 8.76 -6.61 -17.34
CA PRO A 248 9.94 -5.90 -17.83
C PRO A 248 10.28 -6.23 -19.29
N GLU A 249 10.11 -7.50 -19.68
CA GLU A 249 10.41 -7.98 -21.03
C GLU A 249 9.52 -7.33 -22.11
N LEU A 250 8.33 -6.85 -21.75
CA LEU A 250 7.40 -6.19 -22.68
C LEU A 250 7.58 -4.66 -22.75
N THR A 251 8.45 -4.11 -21.89
CA THR A 251 8.65 -2.66 -21.76
C THR A 251 9.96 -2.15 -22.36
N GLN A 252 10.72 -3.00 -23.05
CA GLN A 252 11.98 -2.61 -23.70
C GLN A 252 11.80 -1.37 -24.58
N GLY A 253 12.69 -0.38 -24.40
CA GLY A 253 12.64 0.90 -25.12
C GLY A 253 11.60 1.91 -24.62
N MET A 254 10.82 1.59 -23.59
CA MET A 254 9.92 2.54 -22.92
C MET A 254 10.57 3.09 -21.65
N ASN A 255 10.54 4.41 -21.46
CA ASN A 255 10.94 5.02 -20.19
C ASN A 255 9.78 4.95 -19.20
N ILE A 256 9.75 3.88 -18.39
CA ILE A 256 8.74 3.70 -17.35
C ILE A 256 9.32 4.15 -16.01
N ARG A 257 8.58 4.98 -15.30
CA ARG A 257 8.88 5.42 -13.95
C ARG A 257 7.73 5.06 -13.02
N CYS A 258 8.03 4.77 -11.76
CA CYS A 258 7.00 4.55 -10.74
C CYS A 258 7.12 5.54 -9.60
N GLU A 259 5.97 6.02 -9.13
CA GLU A 259 5.86 6.83 -7.92
C GLU A 259 5.64 5.90 -6.73
N ALA A 260 6.62 5.85 -5.83
CA ALA A 260 6.47 5.24 -4.52
C ALA A 260 5.80 6.23 -3.57
N ILE A 261 5.06 5.71 -2.60
CA ILE A 261 4.50 6.50 -1.50
C ILE A 261 4.91 5.88 -0.18
N LYS A 262 5.30 6.71 0.78
CA LYS A 262 5.68 6.29 2.12
C LYS A 262 4.64 6.78 3.13
N ALA A 263 4.20 5.90 4.02
CA ALA A 263 3.38 6.30 5.15
C ALA A 263 4.27 6.94 6.22
N GLU A 264 3.93 8.15 6.63
CA GLU A 264 4.60 8.87 7.71
C GLU A 264 3.60 9.16 8.83
N TRP A 265 4.08 9.17 10.06
CA TRP A 265 3.25 9.44 11.23
C TRP A 265 3.19 10.94 11.50
N HIS A 266 2.02 11.44 11.94
CA HIS A 266 1.91 12.80 12.47
C HIS A 266 2.77 12.97 13.73
N ASP A 267 2.76 11.97 14.60
CA ASP A 267 3.64 11.88 15.78
C ASP A 267 4.30 10.50 15.85
N THR A 268 5.47 10.42 15.27
CA THR A 268 6.29 9.18 15.24
C THR A 268 6.70 8.77 16.66
N ALA A 269 7.03 9.73 17.52
CA ALA A 269 7.53 9.44 18.87
C ALA A 269 6.42 8.84 19.75
N ALA A 270 5.23 9.42 19.70
CA ALA A 270 4.07 8.92 20.45
C ALA A 270 3.70 7.49 20.01
N PHE A 271 3.62 7.25 18.69
CA PHE A 271 3.30 5.91 18.16
C PHE A 271 4.38 4.88 18.56
N GLN A 272 5.65 5.20 18.41
CA GLN A 272 6.74 4.31 18.76
C GLN A 272 6.78 4.00 20.27
N SER A 273 6.53 4.99 21.13
CA SER A 273 6.45 4.82 22.57
C SER A 273 5.33 3.87 22.96
N TRP A 274 4.14 4.10 22.41
CA TRP A 274 3.00 3.23 22.62
C TRP A 274 3.28 1.79 22.17
N LEU A 275 3.81 1.62 20.95
CA LEU A 275 4.08 0.29 20.39
C LEU A 275 5.11 -0.48 21.21
N ARG A 276 6.18 0.18 21.70
CA ARG A 276 7.16 -0.44 22.60
C ARG A 276 6.49 -0.94 23.88
N THR A 277 5.69 -0.10 24.52
CA THR A 277 4.94 -0.45 25.74
C THR A 277 4.00 -1.63 25.49
N ALA A 278 3.29 -1.64 24.36
CA ALA A 278 2.40 -2.73 23.99
C ALA A 278 3.16 -4.06 23.81
N ILE A 279 4.30 -4.03 23.11
CA ILE A 279 5.18 -5.20 22.92
C ILE A 279 5.71 -5.72 24.26
N GLU A 280 6.23 -4.84 25.13
CA GLU A 280 6.76 -5.23 26.43
C GLU A 280 5.73 -5.88 27.36
N ARG A 281 4.47 -5.45 27.29
CA ARG A 281 3.36 -6.09 28.02
C ARG A 281 3.08 -7.52 27.57
N CYS A 282 3.35 -7.83 26.31
CA CYS A 282 3.08 -9.14 25.71
C CYS A 282 4.26 -10.13 25.88
N THR A 283 5.44 -9.65 26.26
CA THR A 283 6.64 -10.47 26.43
C THR A 283 6.93 -10.82 27.88
N LYS A 284 6.14 -10.30 28.82
CA LYS A 284 6.11 -10.68 30.23
C LYS A 284 5.09 -11.81 30.46
#